data_80a2e429fd54855cc859b560eea4a9b2
#
_entry.id   80a2e429fd54855cc859b560eea4a9b2
#
_cell.length_a   1.000
_cell.length_b   1.000
_cell.length_c   1.000
_cell.angle_alpha   90.00
_cell.angle_beta   90.00
_cell.angle_gamma   90.00
#
_symmetry.space_group_name_H-M   'P 1'
#
loop_
_entity.id
_entity.type
_entity.pdbx_description
1 polymer ?
#
loop_
_entity_poly.entity_id
_entity_poly.type
_entity_poly.pdbx_seq_one_letter_code
_entity_poly.pdbx_strand_id
1 'polypeptide(L)'
;MVHFVGAGPGAPDLITLRGAEYLKAADVVIYAGSLVNPRLLENCRGDCDVYNSARMNLDEVLSVMEKAEAAGKTTVRLHTGDPSLYGAVREQMDALSEKGIAWDVTPGVSSLFGAAASLGAEFTVPGISQSLIITRLAGRTGVPESETLRELARHGTSMALFLSGGMLDQVQTELLAGGYPAETAAALVFRATWPDEKCLRCTVGTLAETAAAEGINRTVLVMVGSFLDAPPYEKSRLYDPSFTTAFREGGI
;
A
#
# COMPACT_ATOMS: atom_id res chain seq x y z
N MET A 1 20.76 2.48 -16.32
CA MET A 1 19.91 3.23 -15.38
C MET A 1 18.82 2.35 -14.81
N VAL A 2 18.46 2.50 -13.53
CA VAL A 2 17.42 1.71 -12.85
C VAL A 2 16.23 2.58 -12.48
N HIS A 3 15.02 2.21 -12.93
CA HIS A 3 13.76 2.86 -12.57
C HIS A 3 13.02 2.02 -11.53
N PHE A 4 12.87 2.53 -10.30
CA PHE A 4 11.98 1.94 -9.30
C PHE A 4 10.56 2.39 -9.58
N VAL A 5 9.67 1.47 -9.92
CA VAL A 5 8.31 1.78 -10.40
C VAL A 5 7.27 1.14 -9.51
N GLY A 6 6.29 1.91 -9.08
CA GLY A 6 5.10 1.40 -8.41
C GLY A 6 4.13 0.75 -9.40
N ALA A 7 3.81 -0.52 -9.15
CA ALA A 7 2.93 -1.33 -9.99
C ALA A 7 1.43 -1.05 -9.80
N GLY A 8 1.09 -0.23 -8.80
CA GLY A 8 -0.30 -0.05 -8.40
C GLY A 8 -0.81 -1.17 -7.48
N PRO A 9 -2.09 -1.11 -7.08
CA PRO A 9 -2.66 -1.97 -6.04
C PRO A 9 -3.00 -3.38 -6.53
N GLY A 10 -3.18 -3.59 -7.85
CA GLY A 10 -3.56 -4.89 -8.40
C GLY A 10 -4.10 -4.83 -9.81
N ALA A 11 -5.07 -3.96 -10.10
CA ALA A 11 -5.58 -3.75 -11.45
C ALA A 11 -4.49 -3.14 -12.34
N PRO A 12 -4.22 -3.70 -13.53
CA PRO A 12 -3.12 -3.25 -14.39
C PRO A 12 -3.27 -1.81 -14.89
N ASP A 13 -4.48 -1.31 -15.01
CA ASP A 13 -4.81 0.05 -15.45
C ASP A 13 -4.61 1.11 -14.35
N LEU A 14 -4.30 0.69 -13.13
CA LEU A 14 -3.95 1.58 -12.01
C LEU A 14 -2.45 1.83 -11.88
N ILE A 15 -1.63 1.36 -12.80
CA ILE A 15 -0.26 1.81 -12.94
C ILE A 15 -0.23 3.26 -13.45
N THR A 16 0.75 4.04 -13.03
CA THR A 16 0.90 5.40 -13.57
C THR A 16 1.31 5.37 -15.04
N LEU A 17 0.94 6.38 -15.82
CA LEU A 17 1.33 6.50 -17.22
C LEU A 17 2.86 6.40 -17.39
N ARG A 18 3.63 7.07 -16.53
CA ARG A 18 5.09 6.99 -16.53
C ARG A 18 5.59 5.57 -16.28
N GLY A 19 5.01 4.87 -15.29
CA GLY A 19 5.37 3.49 -14.98
C GLY A 19 5.09 2.55 -16.16
N ALA A 20 3.97 2.73 -16.85
CA ALA A 20 3.63 1.96 -18.04
C ALA A 20 4.62 2.22 -19.19
N GLU A 21 5.01 3.49 -19.42
CA GLU A 21 5.99 3.82 -20.45
C GLU A 21 7.39 3.22 -20.14
N TYR A 22 7.80 3.23 -18.86
CA TYR A 22 9.04 2.58 -18.47
C TYR A 22 8.99 1.06 -18.70
N LEU A 23 7.87 0.39 -18.39
CA LEU A 23 7.71 -1.04 -18.68
C LEU A 23 7.81 -1.35 -20.18
N LYS A 24 7.20 -0.53 -21.04
CA LYS A 24 7.28 -0.67 -22.49
C LYS A 24 8.68 -0.48 -23.05
N ALA A 25 9.48 0.38 -22.42
CA ALA A 25 10.84 0.68 -22.86
C ALA A 25 11.91 -0.20 -22.24
N ALA A 26 11.58 -0.95 -21.17
CA ALA A 26 12.54 -1.72 -20.39
C ALA A 26 13.23 -2.82 -21.21
N ASP A 27 14.55 -2.96 -21.00
CA ASP A 27 15.34 -4.11 -21.45
C ASP A 27 15.33 -5.23 -20.41
N VAL A 28 15.22 -4.85 -19.13
CA VAL A 28 15.19 -5.76 -17.99
C VAL A 28 14.08 -5.34 -17.04
N VAL A 29 13.25 -6.28 -16.61
CA VAL A 29 12.24 -6.07 -15.56
C VAL A 29 12.50 -7.03 -14.40
N ILE A 30 12.62 -6.50 -13.18
CA ILE A 30 12.68 -7.28 -11.95
C ILE A 30 11.41 -6.96 -11.14
N TYR A 31 10.51 -7.91 -10.97
CA TYR A 31 9.22 -7.67 -10.30
C TYR A 31 9.04 -8.48 -9.01
N ALA A 32 8.27 -7.95 -8.06
CA ALA A 32 7.94 -8.61 -6.79
C ALA A 32 6.81 -9.64 -7.01
N GLY A 33 7.17 -10.83 -7.46
CA GLY A 33 6.29 -11.82 -8.07
C GLY A 33 5.14 -12.39 -7.23
N SER A 34 5.09 -12.12 -5.92
CA SER A 34 3.97 -12.56 -5.08
C SER A 34 2.83 -11.55 -4.98
N LEU A 35 3.10 -10.28 -5.34
CA LEU A 35 2.20 -9.15 -5.08
C LEU A 35 1.95 -8.26 -6.30
N VAL A 36 2.75 -8.37 -7.34
CA VAL A 36 2.58 -7.65 -8.60
C VAL A 36 1.72 -8.49 -9.55
N ASN A 37 0.70 -7.87 -10.14
CA ASN A 37 -0.14 -8.53 -11.13
C ASN A 37 0.68 -8.88 -12.38
N PRO A 38 0.81 -10.16 -12.76
CA PRO A 38 1.63 -10.57 -13.91
C PRO A 38 1.12 -10.00 -15.24
N ARG A 39 -0.13 -9.61 -15.36
CA ARG A 39 -0.66 -8.95 -16.56
C ARG A 39 0.04 -7.63 -16.90
N LEU A 40 0.69 -6.98 -15.91
CA LEU A 40 1.53 -5.81 -16.18
C LEU A 40 2.73 -6.14 -17.08
N LEU A 41 3.22 -7.36 -17.02
CA LEU A 41 4.35 -7.82 -17.82
C LEU A 41 3.99 -7.97 -19.31
N GLU A 42 2.70 -8.01 -19.65
CA GLU A 42 2.19 -8.00 -21.05
C GLU A 42 2.54 -6.68 -21.75
N ASN A 43 2.84 -5.60 -20.98
CA ASN A 43 3.30 -4.33 -21.54
C ASN A 43 4.79 -4.33 -21.91
N CYS A 44 5.56 -5.31 -21.49
CA CYS A 44 6.97 -5.40 -21.82
C CYS A 44 7.19 -5.82 -23.28
N ARG A 45 8.32 -5.42 -23.84
CA ARG A 45 8.73 -5.90 -25.18
C ARG A 45 9.00 -7.41 -25.13
N GLY A 46 8.85 -8.07 -26.27
CA GLY A 46 9.04 -9.51 -26.39
C GLY A 46 10.50 -9.98 -26.16
N ASP A 47 11.47 -9.07 -26.24
CA ASP A 47 12.90 -9.29 -26.00
C ASP A 47 13.36 -8.80 -24.59
N CYS A 48 12.42 -8.39 -23.73
CA CYS A 48 12.72 -7.97 -22.37
C CYS A 48 13.06 -9.16 -21.47
N ASP A 49 14.16 -9.05 -20.74
CA ASP A 49 14.56 -10.03 -19.73
C ASP A 49 13.72 -9.82 -18.45
N VAL A 50 12.95 -10.82 -18.03
CA VAL A 50 12.04 -10.71 -16.87
C VAL A 50 12.46 -11.61 -15.72
N TYR A 51 12.68 -11.03 -14.53
CA TYR A 51 13.11 -11.70 -13.30
C TYR A 51 12.07 -11.58 -12.19
N ASN A 52 11.79 -12.70 -11.51
CA ASN A 52 10.90 -12.75 -10.36
C ASN A 52 11.71 -12.70 -9.06
N SER A 53 11.74 -11.55 -8.38
CA SER A 53 12.50 -11.36 -7.15
C SER A 53 11.95 -12.09 -5.92
N ALA A 54 10.78 -12.71 -5.99
CA ALA A 54 10.31 -13.58 -4.90
C ALA A 54 11.20 -14.80 -4.64
N ARG A 55 12.12 -15.10 -5.58
CA ARG A 55 13.07 -16.20 -5.51
C ARG A 55 14.52 -15.74 -5.47
N MET A 56 14.76 -14.46 -5.24
CA MET A 56 16.07 -13.82 -5.27
C MET A 56 16.37 -13.15 -3.93
N ASN A 57 17.61 -13.16 -3.52
CA ASN A 57 18.13 -12.33 -2.45
C ASN A 57 18.58 -10.95 -2.98
N LEU A 58 19.01 -10.05 -2.09
CA LEU A 58 19.41 -8.69 -2.46
C LEU A 58 20.60 -8.68 -3.44
N ASP A 59 21.62 -9.49 -3.18
CA ASP A 59 22.83 -9.55 -4.01
C ASP A 59 22.51 -10.03 -5.43
N GLU A 60 21.61 -11.00 -5.57
CA GLU A 60 21.15 -11.49 -6.87
C GLU A 60 20.37 -10.42 -7.63
N VAL A 61 19.49 -9.65 -6.95
CA VAL A 61 18.76 -8.52 -7.56
C VAL A 61 19.74 -7.45 -8.02
N LEU A 62 20.68 -7.04 -7.18
CA LEU A 62 21.71 -6.06 -7.52
C LEU A 62 22.61 -6.54 -8.66
N SER A 63 23.02 -7.81 -8.67
CA SER A 63 23.83 -8.40 -9.75
C SER A 63 23.13 -8.31 -11.11
N VAL A 64 21.80 -8.49 -11.17
CA VAL A 64 21.05 -8.31 -12.43
C VAL A 64 21.09 -6.84 -12.87
N MET A 65 20.86 -5.89 -11.95
CA MET A 65 20.91 -4.46 -12.25
C MET A 65 22.30 -4.02 -12.75
N GLU A 66 23.36 -4.48 -12.09
CA GLU A 66 24.75 -4.17 -12.47
C GLU A 66 25.10 -4.69 -13.85
N LYS A 67 24.74 -5.94 -14.15
CA LYS A 67 24.97 -6.55 -15.47
C LYS A 67 24.19 -5.82 -16.58
N ALA A 68 22.97 -5.41 -16.29
CA ALA A 68 22.16 -4.64 -17.22
C ALA A 68 22.79 -3.27 -17.49
N GLU A 69 23.23 -2.56 -16.44
CA GLU A 69 23.91 -1.27 -16.57
C GLU A 69 25.22 -1.38 -17.38
N ALA A 70 26.05 -2.38 -17.08
CA ALA A 70 27.29 -2.63 -17.82
C ALA A 70 27.05 -2.94 -19.31
N ALA A 71 25.88 -3.47 -19.65
CA ALA A 71 25.45 -3.72 -21.02
C ALA A 71 24.71 -2.53 -21.68
N GLY A 72 24.64 -1.38 -21.01
CA GLY A 72 23.89 -0.20 -21.48
C GLY A 72 22.38 -0.40 -21.53
N LYS A 73 21.85 -1.38 -20.80
CA LYS A 73 20.44 -1.71 -20.73
C LYS A 73 19.70 -0.91 -19.63
N THR A 74 18.44 -0.61 -19.87
CA THR A 74 17.53 0.04 -18.90
C THR A 74 16.80 -1.02 -18.08
N THR A 75 16.87 -0.90 -16.74
CA THR A 75 16.19 -1.80 -15.81
C THR A 75 14.99 -1.13 -15.17
N VAL A 76 13.85 -1.83 -15.14
CA VAL A 76 12.69 -1.48 -14.31
C VAL A 76 12.62 -2.43 -13.11
N ARG A 77 12.69 -1.86 -11.90
CA ARG A 77 12.42 -2.55 -10.64
C ARG A 77 10.97 -2.31 -10.24
N LEU A 78 10.09 -3.27 -10.52
CA LEU A 78 8.64 -3.13 -10.36
C LEU A 78 8.20 -3.61 -8.97
N HIS A 79 7.74 -2.68 -8.13
CA HIS A 79 7.25 -2.91 -6.77
C HIS A 79 5.72 -2.88 -6.71
N THR A 80 5.13 -3.68 -5.80
CA THR A 80 3.69 -3.59 -5.54
C THR A 80 3.31 -2.25 -4.93
N GLY A 81 2.13 -1.75 -5.25
CA GLY A 81 1.62 -0.49 -4.74
C GLY A 81 2.52 0.69 -5.08
N ASP A 82 3.05 1.32 -4.03
CA ASP A 82 4.05 2.39 -4.09
C ASP A 82 5.37 1.92 -3.45
N PRO A 83 6.54 2.16 -4.08
CA PRO A 83 7.83 1.71 -3.56
C PRO A 83 8.19 2.27 -2.18
N SER A 84 7.70 3.46 -1.83
CA SER A 84 8.02 4.13 -0.57
C SER A 84 7.37 3.48 0.66
N LEU A 85 6.36 2.61 0.45
CA LEU A 85 5.61 2.00 1.54
C LEU A 85 5.89 0.49 1.62
N TYR A 86 6.73 0.09 2.57
CA TYR A 86 7.19 -1.29 2.79
C TYR A 86 7.86 -1.96 1.57
N GLY A 87 8.42 -1.16 0.66
CA GLY A 87 9.01 -1.65 -0.60
C GLY A 87 10.43 -2.19 -0.45
N ALA A 88 11.10 -2.03 0.70
CA ALA A 88 12.52 -2.39 0.90
C ALA A 88 13.44 -1.86 -0.22
N VAL A 89 13.19 -0.62 -0.65
CA VAL A 89 13.91 -0.02 -1.78
C VAL A 89 15.17 0.73 -1.34
N ARG A 90 15.21 1.20 -0.08
CA ARG A 90 16.30 2.05 0.41
C ARG A 90 17.65 1.36 0.27
N GLU A 91 17.78 0.13 0.71
CA GLU A 91 19.02 -0.65 0.63
C GLU A 91 19.46 -0.90 -0.82
N GLN A 92 18.51 -1.04 -1.76
CA GLN A 92 18.81 -1.17 -3.19
C GLN A 92 19.33 0.14 -3.77
N MET A 93 18.69 1.28 -3.46
CA MET A 93 19.12 2.61 -3.91
C MET A 93 20.51 2.98 -3.37
N ASP A 94 20.78 2.68 -2.09
CA ASP A 94 22.07 2.95 -1.47
C ASP A 94 23.18 2.14 -2.16
N ALA A 95 22.97 0.84 -2.38
CA ALA A 95 23.92 -0.04 -3.05
C ALA A 95 24.19 0.39 -4.52
N LEU A 96 23.16 0.83 -5.26
CA LEU A 96 23.33 1.37 -6.61
C LEU A 96 24.13 2.68 -6.60
N SER A 97 23.86 3.56 -5.63
CA SER A 97 24.59 4.82 -5.47
C SER A 97 26.07 4.61 -5.18
N GLU A 98 26.42 3.66 -4.30
CA GLU A 98 27.79 3.27 -4.01
C GLU A 98 28.54 2.76 -5.26
N LYS A 99 27.82 2.16 -6.19
CA LYS A 99 28.36 1.65 -7.47
C LYS A 99 28.31 2.69 -8.61
N GLY A 100 27.84 3.91 -8.35
CA GLY A 100 27.70 4.96 -9.35
C GLY A 100 26.61 4.69 -10.39
N ILE A 101 25.68 3.79 -10.12
CA ILE A 101 24.55 3.46 -11.01
C ILE A 101 23.41 4.44 -10.74
N ALA A 102 23.00 5.16 -11.79
CA ALA A 102 21.91 6.13 -11.70
C ALA A 102 20.55 5.42 -11.55
N TRP A 103 19.69 5.99 -10.69
CA TRP A 103 18.35 5.51 -10.47
C TRP A 103 17.35 6.65 -10.26
N ASP A 104 16.08 6.37 -10.48
CA ASP A 104 14.96 7.23 -10.10
C ASP A 104 13.79 6.41 -9.52
N VAL A 105 12.79 7.11 -8.97
CA VAL A 105 11.59 6.50 -8.41
C VAL A 105 10.35 7.10 -9.06
N THR A 106 9.50 6.24 -9.59
CA THR A 106 8.15 6.58 -10.06
C THR A 106 7.13 6.08 -9.05
N PRO A 107 6.33 6.98 -8.45
CA PRO A 107 5.31 6.60 -7.48
C PRO A 107 4.25 5.69 -8.10
N GLY A 108 3.58 4.93 -7.25
CA GLY A 108 2.44 4.09 -7.63
C GLY A 108 1.22 4.33 -6.74
N VAL A 109 0.08 3.82 -7.15
CA VAL A 109 -1.11 3.81 -6.30
C VAL A 109 -0.96 2.70 -5.27
N SER A 110 -0.82 3.08 -3.99
CA SER A 110 -0.76 2.09 -2.90
C SER A 110 -2.07 1.30 -2.79
N SER A 111 -1.98 0.04 -2.37
CA SER A 111 -3.16 -0.78 -2.03
C SER A 111 -4.04 -0.15 -0.94
N LEU A 112 -3.49 0.76 -0.13
CA LEU A 112 -4.22 1.60 0.81
C LEU A 112 -5.36 2.38 0.12
N PHE A 113 -5.02 3.08 -0.97
CA PHE A 113 -5.99 3.87 -1.73
C PHE A 113 -6.88 2.98 -2.60
N GLY A 114 -6.35 1.86 -3.10
CA GLY A 114 -7.17 0.85 -3.76
C GLY A 114 -8.26 0.32 -2.83
N ALA A 115 -7.91 -0.04 -1.60
CA ALA A 115 -8.86 -0.52 -0.60
C ALA A 115 -9.89 0.55 -0.19
N ALA A 116 -9.46 1.81 -0.02
CA ALA A 116 -10.39 2.91 0.27
C ALA A 116 -11.39 3.11 -0.88
N ALA A 117 -10.95 3.05 -2.13
CA ALA A 117 -11.81 3.15 -3.30
C ALA A 117 -12.82 2.00 -3.36
N SER A 118 -12.39 0.75 -3.12
CA SER A 118 -13.26 -0.43 -3.11
C SER A 118 -14.30 -0.38 -1.97
N LEU A 119 -13.99 0.27 -0.86
CA LEU A 119 -14.90 0.48 0.27
C LEU A 119 -15.80 1.72 0.10
N GLY A 120 -15.51 2.61 -0.86
CA GLY A 120 -16.16 3.91 -0.97
C GLY A 120 -15.90 4.80 0.22
N ALA A 121 -14.70 4.75 0.82
CA ALA A 121 -14.37 5.38 2.09
C ALA A 121 -13.36 6.53 1.92
N GLU A 122 -13.54 7.58 2.72
CA GLU A 122 -12.60 8.69 2.89
C GLU A 122 -12.00 8.61 4.31
N PHE A 123 -10.67 8.59 4.42
CA PHE A 123 -9.99 8.50 5.73
C PHE A 123 -10.15 9.73 6.61
N THR A 124 -10.29 10.90 6.00
CA THR A 124 -10.16 12.20 6.65
C THR A 124 -11.51 12.95 6.72
N VAL A 125 -12.53 12.24 7.19
CA VAL A 125 -13.90 12.78 7.32
C VAL A 125 -13.94 13.86 8.41
N PRO A 126 -14.44 15.09 8.12
CA PRO A 126 -14.54 16.17 9.10
C PRO A 126 -15.36 15.75 10.32
N GLY A 127 -14.87 16.09 11.52
CA GLY A 127 -15.51 15.74 12.79
C GLY A 127 -15.32 14.27 13.23
N ILE A 128 -14.79 13.40 12.35
CA ILE A 128 -14.55 11.98 12.64
C ILE A 128 -13.07 11.70 12.86
N SER A 129 -12.26 11.93 11.83
CA SER A 129 -10.81 11.78 11.90
C SER A 129 -10.15 12.66 10.86
N GLN A 130 -9.03 13.28 11.20
CA GLN A 130 -8.22 14.09 10.27
C GLN A 130 -6.81 13.51 10.12
N SER A 131 -6.59 12.30 10.65
CA SER A 131 -5.29 11.62 10.61
C SER A 131 -5.48 10.18 10.16
N LEU A 132 -4.47 9.67 9.45
CA LEU A 132 -4.38 8.29 9.06
C LEU A 132 -3.04 7.71 9.53
N ILE A 133 -3.09 6.68 10.37
CA ILE A 133 -1.92 5.92 10.78
C ILE A 133 -1.77 4.71 9.85
N ILE A 134 -0.65 4.66 9.15
CA ILE A 134 -0.24 3.51 8.34
C ILE A 134 0.80 2.75 9.12
N THR A 135 0.52 1.49 9.45
CA THR A 135 1.41 0.68 10.26
C THR A 135 1.32 -0.81 9.92
N ARG A 136 2.00 -1.62 10.71
CA ARG A 136 1.92 -3.07 10.69
C ARG A 136 2.08 -3.63 12.10
N LEU A 137 1.61 -4.83 12.33
CA LEU A 137 1.94 -5.54 13.55
C LEU A 137 3.41 -6.02 13.50
N ALA A 138 4.09 -6.02 14.63
CA ALA A 138 5.39 -6.67 14.77
C ALA A 138 5.22 -8.18 14.51
N GLY A 139 6.00 -8.70 13.57
CA GLY A 139 5.99 -10.10 13.19
C GLY A 139 7.41 -10.68 13.24
N ARG A 140 7.87 -11.27 12.14
CA ARG A 140 9.26 -11.79 12.03
C ARG A 140 10.31 -10.69 12.19
N THR A 141 9.95 -9.45 11.89
CA THR A 141 10.77 -8.26 12.12
C THR A 141 10.04 -7.36 13.12
N GLY A 142 10.80 -6.75 14.03
CA GLY A 142 10.27 -5.84 15.03
C GLY A 142 9.75 -4.52 14.46
N VAL A 143 9.11 -3.76 15.32
CA VAL A 143 8.84 -2.33 15.17
C VAL A 143 9.43 -1.61 16.38
N PRO A 144 9.72 -0.29 16.31
CA PRO A 144 10.11 0.48 17.48
C PRO A 144 9.07 0.35 18.61
N GLU A 145 9.50 0.38 19.86
CA GLU A 145 8.58 0.23 21.02
C GLU A 145 7.47 1.29 21.04
N SER A 146 7.79 2.52 20.63
CA SER A 146 6.83 3.62 20.51
C SER A 146 5.84 3.45 19.33
N GLU A 147 6.10 2.51 18.42
CA GLU A 147 5.30 2.26 17.22
C GLU A 147 4.59 0.90 17.28
N THR A 148 4.47 0.31 18.47
CA THR A 148 3.66 -0.91 18.62
C THR A 148 2.20 -0.61 18.27
N LEU A 149 1.48 -1.59 17.74
CA LEU A 149 0.09 -1.40 17.34
C LEU A 149 -0.77 -0.89 18.50
N ARG A 150 -0.51 -1.37 19.73
CA ARG A 150 -1.18 -0.92 20.95
C ARG A 150 -0.96 0.56 21.22
N GLU A 151 0.28 1.05 21.12
CA GLU A 151 0.58 2.47 21.37
C GLU A 151 -0.05 3.37 20.30
N LEU A 152 0.04 2.96 19.03
CA LEU A 152 -0.57 3.71 17.93
C LEU A 152 -2.11 3.72 17.99
N ALA A 153 -2.72 2.63 18.45
CA ALA A 153 -4.16 2.52 18.61
C ALA A 153 -4.75 3.51 19.62
N ARG A 154 -3.95 3.98 20.60
CA ARG A 154 -4.39 5.00 21.57
C ARG A 154 -4.82 6.32 20.96
N HIS A 155 -4.41 6.60 19.74
CA HIS A 155 -4.83 7.81 19.03
C HIS A 155 -6.30 7.76 18.57
N GLY A 156 -6.94 6.59 18.48
CA GLY A 156 -8.34 6.45 18.10
C GLY A 156 -8.68 7.01 16.72
N THR A 157 -7.71 7.13 15.82
CA THR A 157 -7.86 7.74 14.50
C THR A 157 -8.06 6.69 13.41
N SER A 158 -8.19 7.09 12.14
CA SER A 158 -8.21 6.15 11.03
C SER A 158 -6.88 5.37 10.96
N MET A 159 -6.94 4.06 10.80
CA MET A 159 -5.75 3.21 10.67
C MET A 159 -5.83 2.29 9.46
N ALA A 160 -4.67 2.00 8.87
CA ALA A 160 -4.48 0.99 7.84
C ALA A 160 -3.27 0.11 8.18
N LEU A 161 -3.50 -1.21 8.32
CA LEU A 161 -2.47 -2.15 8.73
C LEU A 161 -2.05 -3.03 7.55
N PHE A 162 -0.78 -2.96 7.22
CA PHE A 162 -0.11 -3.78 6.21
C PHE A 162 0.50 -5.03 6.84
N LEU A 163 0.82 -6.04 6.03
CA LEU A 163 1.65 -7.20 6.39
C LEU A 163 1.18 -7.97 7.63
N SER A 164 -0.06 -7.77 8.07
CA SER A 164 -0.59 -8.31 9.34
C SER A 164 -1.63 -9.44 9.14
N GLY A 165 -1.88 -9.86 7.89
CA GLY A 165 -2.95 -10.81 7.56
C GLY A 165 -2.82 -12.20 8.18
N GLY A 166 -1.61 -12.63 8.54
CA GLY A 166 -1.37 -13.91 9.21
C GLY A 166 -1.47 -13.84 10.74
N MET A 167 -1.82 -12.68 11.31
CA MET A 167 -1.78 -12.42 12.77
C MET A 167 -3.03 -11.66 13.23
N LEU A 168 -4.20 -11.93 12.62
CA LEU A 168 -5.40 -11.12 12.85
C LEU A 168 -5.97 -11.25 14.27
N ASP A 169 -5.81 -12.38 14.94
CA ASP A 169 -6.13 -12.53 16.36
C ASP A 169 -5.30 -11.57 17.23
N GLN A 170 -4.01 -11.47 16.93
CA GLN A 170 -3.11 -10.57 17.64
C GLN A 170 -3.41 -9.11 17.27
N VAL A 171 -3.72 -8.80 16.01
CA VAL A 171 -4.17 -7.47 15.60
C VAL A 171 -5.37 -7.03 16.40
N GLN A 172 -6.40 -7.86 16.48
CA GLN A 172 -7.61 -7.60 17.27
C GLN A 172 -7.28 -7.34 18.73
N THR A 173 -6.46 -8.21 19.34
CA THR A 173 -6.03 -8.08 20.74
C THR A 173 -5.32 -6.75 21.01
N GLU A 174 -4.38 -6.36 20.15
CA GLU A 174 -3.61 -5.13 20.32
C GLU A 174 -4.45 -3.87 20.07
N LEU A 175 -5.39 -3.89 19.13
CA LEU A 175 -6.32 -2.78 18.92
C LEU A 175 -7.23 -2.55 20.13
N LEU A 176 -7.82 -3.62 20.68
CA LEU A 176 -8.65 -3.54 21.87
C LEU A 176 -7.85 -3.06 23.09
N ALA A 177 -6.64 -3.62 23.30
CA ALA A 177 -5.76 -3.20 24.39
C ALA A 177 -5.25 -1.77 24.23
N GLY A 178 -5.20 -1.24 23.02
CA GLY A 178 -4.86 0.15 22.69
C GLY A 178 -6.03 1.12 22.87
N GLY A 179 -7.25 0.62 23.14
CA GLY A 179 -8.40 1.45 23.50
C GLY A 179 -9.47 1.61 22.40
N TYR A 180 -9.35 0.91 21.27
CA TYR A 180 -10.48 0.85 20.33
C TYR A 180 -11.62 0.05 20.95
N PRO A 181 -12.86 0.60 20.99
CA PRO A 181 -14.06 -0.16 21.32
C PRO A 181 -14.24 -1.38 20.41
N ALA A 182 -14.80 -2.48 20.94
CA ALA A 182 -15.01 -3.68 20.16
C ALA A 182 -15.96 -3.50 18.96
N GLU A 183 -16.89 -2.55 19.09
CA GLU A 183 -17.86 -2.16 18.06
C GLU A 183 -17.29 -1.20 17.01
N THR A 184 -16.07 -0.70 17.18
CA THR A 184 -15.45 0.18 16.18
C THR A 184 -15.40 -0.51 14.82
N ALA A 185 -15.86 0.19 13.80
CA ALA A 185 -15.85 -0.32 12.43
C ALA A 185 -14.46 -0.73 11.97
N ALA A 186 -14.40 -1.87 11.32
CA ALA A 186 -13.22 -2.39 10.66
C ALA A 186 -13.58 -3.00 9.30
N ALA A 187 -12.60 -3.12 8.43
CA ALA A 187 -12.77 -3.81 7.16
C ALA A 187 -11.49 -4.59 6.81
N LEU A 188 -11.68 -5.75 6.20
CA LEU A 188 -10.64 -6.56 5.60
C LEU A 188 -10.77 -6.45 4.08
N VAL A 189 -9.76 -5.91 3.42
CA VAL A 189 -9.73 -5.85 1.95
C VAL A 189 -8.65 -6.80 1.44
N PHE A 190 -9.11 -7.95 0.99
CA PHE A 190 -8.25 -8.97 0.39
C PHE A 190 -8.04 -8.64 -1.07
N ARG A 191 -6.77 -8.56 -1.49
CA ARG A 191 -6.35 -8.31 -2.87
C ARG A 191 -7.08 -7.13 -3.52
N ALA A 192 -6.98 -5.95 -2.90
CA ALA A 192 -7.59 -4.71 -3.39
C ALA A 192 -7.36 -4.51 -4.89
N THR A 193 -8.44 -4.25 -5.63
CA THR A 193 -8.49 -4.04 -7.10
C THR A 193 -8.15 -5.24 -7.99
N TRP A 194 -7.87 -6.41 -7.43
CA TRP A 194 -7.70 -7.63 -8.20
C TRP A 194 -9.06 -8.23 -8.60
N PRO A 195 -9.11 -9.11 -9.62
CA PRO A 195 -10.39 -9.74 -10.05
C PRO A 195 -11.08 -10.58 -8.97
N ASP A 196 -10.33 -11.07 -7.99
CA ASP A 196 -10.80 -11.87 -6.86
C ASP A 196 -10.77 -11.09 -5.54
N GLU A 197 -10.88 -9.77 -5.62
CA GLU A 197 -11.03 -8.89 -4.46
C GLU A 197 -12.20 -9.31 -3.57
N LYS A 198 -11.97 -9.24 -2.24
CA LYS A 198 -13.04 -9.32 -1.24
C LYS A 198 -12.97 -8.14 -0.29
N CYS A 199 -14.09 -7.46 -0.10
CA CYS A 199 -14.27 -6.41 0.91
C CYS A 199 -15.19 -6.92 2.00
N LEU A 200 -14.66 -7.16 3.19
CA LEU A 200 -15.41 -7.68 4.33
C LEU A 200 -15.50 -6.61 5.40
N ARG A 201 -16.71 -6.11 5.64
CA ARG A 201 -16.98 -5.19 6.75
C ARG A 201 -17.21 -5.98 8.02
N CYS A 202 -16.59 -5.55 9.11
CA CYS A 202 -16.66 -6.16 10.43
C CYS A 202 -16.46 -5.09 11.51
N THR A 203 -16.25 -5.48 12.73
CA THR A 203 -15.81 -4.62 13.82
C THR A 203 -14.44 -5.06 14.33
N VAL A 204 -13.79 -4.22 15.13
CA VAL A 204 -12.55 -4.60 15.81
C VAL A 204 -12.75 -5.90 16.60
N GLY A 205 -13.89 -6.05 17.29
CA GLY A 205 -14.21 -7.24 18.09
C GLY A 205 -14.45 -8.53 17.29
N THR A 206 -14.79 -8.44 15.99
CA THR A 206 -15.09 -9.61 15.13
C THR A 206 -14.07 -9.81 14.01
N LEU A 207 -12.98 -9.05 14.00
CA LEU A 207 -12.00 -9.00 12.93
C LEU A 207 -11.37 -10.38 12.64
N ALA A 208 -10.93 -11.08 13.68
CA ALA A 208 -10.29 -12.38 13.55
C ALA A 208 -11.29 -13.47 13.09
N GLU A 209 -12.49 -13.49 13.66
CA GLU A 209 -13.57 -14.41 13.28
C GLU A 209 -13.96 -14.22 11.80
N THR A 210 -14.15 -12.96 11.37
CA THR A 210 -14.49 -12.63 9.97
C THR A 210 -13.42 -13.14 9.00
N ALA A 211 -12.15 -12.96 9.33
CA ALA A 211 -11.06 -13.45 8.51
C ALA A 211 -11.01 -14.98 8.43
N ALA A 212 -11.22 -15.65 9.58
CA ALA A 212 -11.21 -17.12 9.67
C ALA A 212 -12.34 -17.73 8.85
N ALA A 213 -13.56 -17.17 8.92
CA ALA A 213 -14.73 -17.63 8.16
C ALA A 213 -14.50 -17.59 6.64
N GLU A 214 -13.72 -16.60 6.15
CA GLU A 214 -13.42 -16.42 4.74
C GLU A 214 -12.07 -17.02 4.31
N GLY A 215 -11.34 -17.65 5.22
CA GLY A 215 -10.04 -18.26 4.96
C GLY A 215 -8.93 -17.26 4.62
N ILE A 216 -9.07 -16.01 5.07
CA ILE A 216 -8.12 -14.93 4.78
C ILE A 216 -7.01 -14.94 5.83
N ASN A 217 -5.77 -15.15 5.37
CA ASN A 217 -4.58 -15.18 6.22
C ASN A 217 -3.37 -14.46 5.60
N ARG A 218 -3.51 -13.83 4.43
CA ARG A 218 -2.45 -13.11 3.72
C ARG A 218 -3.05 -12.17 2.68
N THR A 219 -2.22 -11.26 2.15
CA THR A 219 -2.59 -10.32 1.07
C THR A 219 -3.85 -9.54 1.38
N VAL A 220 -4.01 -9.16 2.63
CA VAL A 220 -5.15 -8.40 3.15
C VAL A 220 -4.65 -7.11 3.80
N LEU A 221 -5.37 -6.03 3.54
CA LEU A 221 -5.23 -4.77 4.24
C LEU A 221 -6.33 -4.68 5.29
N VAL A 222 -5.96 -4.36 6.53
CA VAL A 222 -6.90 -4.13 7.62
C VAL A 222 -7.12 -2.63 7.76
N MET A 223 -8.37 -2.21 7.67
CA MET A 223 -8.80 -0.83 7.84
C MET A 223 -9.58 -0.71 9.14
N VAL A 224 -9.30 0.28 9.96
CA VAL A 224 -9.94 0.48 11.28
C VAL A 224 -10.28 1.93 11.51
N GLY A 225 -11.51 2.18 11.94
CA GLY A 225 -11.95 3.52 12.35
C GLY A 225 -13.35 3.87 11.89
N SER A 226 -13.93 4.86 12.54
CA SER A 226 -15.32 5.31 12.32
C SER A 226 -15.56 5.88 10.92
N PHE A 227 -14.53 6.20 10.14
CA PHE A 227 -14.65 6.62 8.75
C PHE A 227 -15.30 5.54 7.84
N LEU A 228 -15.32 4.28 8.29
CA LEU A 228 -15.93 3.15 7.57
C LEU A 228 -17.45 3.09 7.69
N ASP A 229 -18.03 3.62 8.78
CA ASP A 229 -19.47 3.52 9.08
C ASP A 229 -20.29 4.68 8.55
N ALA A 230 -19.65 5.70 7.96
CA ALA A 230 -20.31 6.94 7.55
C ALA A 230 -21.28 7.51 8.63
N PRO A 231 -20.81 7.71 9.89
CA PRO A 231 -21.66 8.28 10.93
C PRO A 231 -22.06 9.71 10.53
N PRO A 232 -23.01 10.34 11.22
CA PRO A 232 -23.25 11.76 11.03
C PRO A 232 -21.96 12.55 11.18
N TYR A 233 -21.56 13.27 10.15
CA TYR A 233 -20.29 14.01 10.10
C TYR A 233 -20.51 15.49 9.78
N GLU A 234 -19.55 16.32 10.14
CA GLU A 234 -19.56 17.73 9.78
C GLU A 234 -19.27 17.89 8.28
N LYS A 235 -20.09 18.68 7.58
CA LYS A 235 -19.82 19.00 6.19
C LYS A 235 -18.53 19.83 6.07
N SER A 236 -17.73 19.55 5.06
CA SER A 236 -16.57 20.37 4.74
C SER A 236 -17.00 21.81 4.47
N ARG A 237 -16.40 22.77 5.18
CA ARG A 237 -16.62 24.20 4.93
C ARG A 237 -16.16 24.63 3.53
N LEU A 238 -15.32 23.86 2.88
CA LEU A 238 -14.82 24.17 1.54
C LEU A 238 -15.93 24.39 0.52
N TYR A 239 -17.03 23.65 0.65
CA TYR A 239 -18.20 23.76 -0.23
C TYR A 239 -19.34 24.60 0.35
N ASP A 240 -19.20 25.12 1.57
CA ASP A 240 -20.19 26.01 2.19
C ASP A 240 -20.28 27.32 1.40
N PRO A 241 -21.48 27.75 0.95
CA PRO A 241 -21.65 28.99 0.21
C PRO A 241 -21.16 30.23 0.96
N SER A 242 -21.25 30.24 2.28
CA SER A 242 -20.80 31.34 3.13
C SER A 242 -19.29 31.38 3.38
N PHE A 243 -18.54 30.33 3.01
CA PHE A 243 -17.11 30.22 3.26
C PHE A 243 -16.28 30.80 2.13
N THR A 244 -15.48 31.83 2.42
CA THR A 244 -14.54 32.44 1.48
C THR A 244 -13.31 31.55 1.32
N THR A 245 -12.94 31.26 0.08
CA THR A 245 -11.70 30.56 -0.29
C THR A 245 -10.81 31.49 -1.11
N ALA A 246 -9.60 31.03 -1.46
CA ALA A 246 -8.72 31.78 -2.37
C ALA A 246 -9.31 31.98 -3.78
N PHE A 247 -10.36 31.24 -4.15
CA PHE A 247 -10.95 31.24 -5.49
C PHE A 247 -12.43 31.60 -5.52
N ARG A 248 -13.06 31.78 -4.35
CA ARG A 248 -14.50 32.06 -4.23
C ARG A 248 -14.78 32.89 -2.99
N GLU A 249 -15.45 34.04 -3.15
CA GLU A 249 -16.00 34.80 -2.04
C GLU A 249 -17.25 34.10 -1.50
N GLY A 250 -17.35 34.03 -0.16
CA GLY A 250 -18.56 33.55 0.50
C GLY A 250 -19.70 34.52 0.30
N GLY A 251 -20.85 34.01 -0.10
CA GLY A 251 -22.11 34.78 -0.11
C GLY A 251 -22.80 34.78 1.26
N ILE A 252 -23.61 35.78 1.51
CA ILE A 252 -24.53 35.85 2.70
C ILE A 252 -25.69 34.89 2.47
#